data_81a020a67bc9e1ccfd46aa613ddd40fd
#
_entry.id   81a020a67bc9e1ccfd46aa613ddd40fd
#
_cell.length_a   1.000
_cell.length_b   1.000
_cell.length_c   1.000
_cell.angle_alpha   90.00
_cell.angle_beta   90.00
_cell.angle_gamma   90.00
#
_symmetry.space_group_name_H-M   'P 1'
#
loop_
_entity.id
_entity.type
_entity.pdbx_description
1 polymer ?
#
loop_
_entity_poly.entity_id
_entity_poly.type
_entity_poly.pdbx_seq_one_letter_code
_entity_poly.pdbx_strand_id
1 'polypeptide(L)'
;TDQLGTLTRELTRAGSQLDAARKKASIGMALTGASVGLASEGSFGPDPFGAFMPWNTEVVLWVDRLSGIEVTGFAHGPAQSLHRMVTSLQELERFAAEAGFPEHHLVLRPEHAEHTDMDKGIRDRETLLKAFHLAQAKSANGVVFVENDLRAFCNPTRQKTILKATGDLIQKLLSACPSCDTPGYWLSQQIPGLPCRDCGSLTRLPKAEIWGCKKCGHEEHRAVHTQLWADPARCDFCNP
;
A
#
# COMPACT_ATOMS: atom_id res chain seq x y z
N THR A 1 9.98 -6.71 -13.71
CA THR A 1 9.63 -5.67 -12.71
C THR A 1 10.50 -5.74 -11.47
N ASP A 2 11.14 -6.87 -11.18
CA ASP A 2 11.99 -7.05 -9.99
C ASP A 2 13.22 -6.13 -9.97
N GLN A 3 13.64 -5.62 -11.14
CA GLN A 3 14.71 -4.62 -11.25
C GLN A 3 14.37 -3.24 -10.66
N LEU A 4 13.09 -2.99 -10.29
CA LEU A 4 12.62 -1.72 -9.74
C LEU A 4 12.51 -1.68 -8.21
N GLY A 5 12.97 -2.73 -7.54
CA GLY A 5 12.88 -2.95 -6.11
C GLY A 5 12.03 -4.17 -5.78
N THR A 6 12.43 -4.91 -4.75
CA THR A 6 11.74 -6.13 -4.31
C THR A 6 11.27 -6.00 -2.86
N LEU A 7 10.12 -6.56 -2.57
CA LEU A 7 9.62 -6.67 -1.19
C LEU A 7 10.38 -7.71 -0.37
N THR A 8 11.14 -8.56 -1.05
CA THR A 8 12.05 -9.53 -0.46
C THR A 8 13.47 -8.98 -0.21
N ARG A 9 13.64 -7.64 -0.27
CA ARG A 9 14.88 -6.89 0.05
C ARG A 9 16.09 -7.17 -0.87
N GLU A 10 15.90 -7.85 -1.99
CA GLU A 10 16.97 -8.12 -2.97
C GLU A 10 17.45 -6.84 -3.67
N LEU A 11 16.52 -5.90 -3.87
CA LEU A 11 16.79 -4.60 -4.50
C LEU A 11 16.04 -3.49 -3.76
N THR A 12 16.76 -2.44 -3.40
CA THR A 12 16.15 -1.24 -2.81
C THR A 12 15.38 -0.45 -3.85
N ARG A 13 14.16 -0.02 -3.48
CA ARG A 13 13.33 0.85 -4.34
C ARG A 13 14.01 2.21 -4.50
N ALA A 14 14.16 2.67 -5.73
CA ALA A 14 14.60 4.04 -6.04
C ALA A 14 13.37 4.94 -6.22
N GLY A 15 13.25 5.96 -5.38
CA GLY A 15 12.16 6.96 -5.43
C GLY A 15 10.90 6.54 -4.68
N SER A 16 9.81 7.30 -4.89
CA SER A 16 8.53 7.07 -4.24
C SER A 16 7.81 5.83 -4.79
N GLN A 17 6.79 5.37 -4.06
CA GLN A 17 5.90 4.29 -4.50
C GLN A 17 5.24 4.61 -5.85
N LEU A 18 4.83 5.86 -6.06
CA LEU A 18 4.22 6.31 -7.30
C LEU A 18 5.23 6.33 -8.46
N ASP A 19 6.49 6.71 -8.22
CA ASP A 19 7.54 6.67 -9.24
C ASP A 19 7.85 5.24 -9.70
N ALA A 20 7.84 4.28 -8.78
CA ALA A 20 7.99 2.88 -9.11
C ALA A 20 6.81 2.36 -9.95
N ALA A 21 5.57 2.76 -9.60
CA ALA A 21 4.38 2.42 -10.39
C ALA A 21 4.44 3.02 -11.81
N ARG A 22 4.86 4.28 -11.96
CA ARG A 22 5.07 4.94 -13.28
C ARG A 22 6.08 4.18 -14.13
N LYS A 23 7.23 3.82 -13.55
CA LYS A 23 8.25 3.04 -14.26
C LYS A 23 7.72 1.69 -14.71
N LYS A 24 6.97 0.97 -13.86
CA LYS A 24 6.34 -0.31 -14.22
C LYS A 24 5.35 -0.15 -15.37
N ALA A 25 4.45 0.83 -15.30
CA ALA A 25 3.49 1.13 -16.36
C ALA A 25 4.21 1.46 -17.68
N SER A 26 5.25 2.31 -17.63
CA SER A 26 6.05 2.69 -18.80
C SER A 26 6.75 1.50 -19.46
N ILE A 27 7.33 0.59 -18.66
CA ILE A 27 7.95 -0.63 -19.16
C ILE A 27 6.91 -1.52 -19.85
N GLY A 28 5.75 -1.73 -19.21
CA GLY A 28 4.66 -2.53 -19.78
C GLY A 28 4.18 -1.96 -21.11
N MET A 29 3.96 -0.64 -21.19
CA MET A 29 3.57 0.04 -22.43
C MET A 29 4.64 -0.07 -23.53
N ALA A 30 5.92 0.05 -23.17
CA ALA A 30 7.01 -0.07 -24.13
C ALA A 30 7.13 -1.49 -24.71
N LEU A 31 6.95 -2.52 -23.88
CA LEU A 31 7.01 -3.92 -24.30
C LEU A 31 5.84 -4.35 -25.18
N THR A 32 4.66 -3.74 -25.00
CA THR A 32 3.44 -4.15 -25.70
C THR A 32 3.04 -3.20 -26.83
N GLY A 33 3.67 -2.02 -26.94
CA GLY A 33 3.24 -0.95 -27.83
C GLY A 33 1.94 -0.25 -27.42
N ALA A 34 1.43 -0.53 -26.22
CA ALA A 34 0.18 0.07 -25.74
C ALA A 34 0.35 1.53 -25.37
N SER A 35 -0.71 2.33 -25.59
CA SER A 35 -0.77 3.74 -25.16
C SER A 35 -1.25 3.89 -23.72
N VAL A 36 -1.91 2.88 -23.17
CA VAL A 36 -2.42 2.84 -21.80
C VAL A 36 -1.65 1.81 -20.99
N GLY A 37 -1.24 2.19 -19.78
CA GLY A 37 -0.55 1.36 -18.80
C GLY A 37 -1.25 1.32 -17.46
N LEU A 38 -1.22 0.14 -16.83
CA LEU A 38 -1.68 -0.06 -15.46
C LEU A 38 -0.56 -0.70 -14.64
N ALA A 39 -0.32 -0.18 -13.45
CA ALA A 39 0.66 -0.74 -12.53
C ALA A 39 0.20 -0.63 -11.08
N SER A 40 0.55 -1.60 -10.26
CA SER A 40 0.37 -1.53 -8.80
C SER A 40 1.71 -1.53 -8.08
N GLU A 41 1.75 -0.86 -6.93
CA GLU A 41 2.90 -0.81 -6.06
C GLU A 41 2.47 -0.75 -4.60
N GLY A 42 3.12 -1.56 -3.75
CA GLY A 42 2.85 -1.64 -2.32
C GLY A 42 4.02 -1.18 -1.46
N SER A 43 3.72 -0.67 -0.28
CA SER A 43 4.69 -0.42 0.79
C SER A 43 4.17 -0.90 2.13
N PHE A 44 5.10 -1.26 3.00
CA PHE A 44 4.82 -1.70 4.36
C PHE A 44 5.60 -0.80 5.33
N GLY A 45 4.97 -0.46 6.43
CA GLY A 45 5.55 0.42 7.46
C GLY A 45 4.78 0.32 8.76
N PRO A 46 5.11 1.18 9.74
CA PRO A 46 4.33 1.30 10.96
C PRO A 46 2.94 1.90 10.68
N ASP A 47 2.01 1.63 11.57
CA ASP A 47 0.69 2.25 11.54
C ASP A 47 0.80 3.77 11.70
N PRO A 48 0.24 4.57 10.79
CA PRO A 48 0.25 6.03 10.88
C PRO A 48 -0.57 6.61 12.03
N PHE A 49 -1.42 5.80 12.67
CA PHE A 49 -2.29 6.20 13.79
C PHE A 49 -1.71 5.84 15.16
N GLY A 50 -0.47 5.31 15.20
CA GLY A 50 0.25 5.00 16.44
C GLY A 50 -0.09 3.66 17.08
N ALA A 51 -0.87 2.79 16.45
CA ALA A 51 -1.01 1.41 16.87
C ALA A 51 0.25 0.59 16.50
N PHE A 52 0.60 -0.38 17.35
CA PHE A 52 1.80 -1.23 17.16
C PHE A 52 1.56 -2.38 16.16
N MET A 53 0.88 -2.08 15.04
CA MET A 53 0.63 -3.10 14.01
C MET A 53 1.27 -2.71 12.67
N PRO A 54 1.71 -3.71 11.88
CA PRO A 54 2.19 -3.47 10.54
C PRO A 54 1.09 -2.86 9.66
N TRP A 55 1.46 -1.94 8.78
CA TRP A 55 0.54 -1.24 7.90
C TRP A 55 0.95 -1.39 6.44
N ASN A 56 -0.03 -1.66 5.58
CA ASN A 56 0.15 -1.76 4.14
C ASN A 56 -0.52 -0.58 3.44
N THR A 57 0.19 0.03 2.51
CA THR A 57 -0.31 1.06 1.61
C THR A 57 -0.15 0.57 0.18
N GLU A 58 -1.22 0.58 -0.61
CA GLU A 58 -1.23 0.18 -2.02
C GLU A 58 -1.64 1.35 -2.91
N VAL A 59 -0.93 1.47 -4.01
CA VAL A 59 -1.21 2.39 -5.11
C VAL A 59 -1.48 1.58 -6.36
N VAL A 60 -2.55 1.90 -7.08
CA VAL A 60 -2.82 1.40 -8.44
C VAL A 60 -2.87 2.59 -9.37
N LEU A 61 -1.94 2.65 -10.31
CA LEU A 61 -1.77 3.76 -11.24
C LEU A 61 -2.25 3.36 -12.64
N TRP A 62 -3.13 4.16 -13.21
CA TRP A 62 -3.51 4.14 -14.62
C TRP A 62 -2.87 5.33 -15.32
N VAL A 63 -2.24 5.09 -16.48
CA VAL A 63 -1.56 6.10 -17.30
C VAL A 63 -2.07 5.99 -18.72
N ASP A 64 -2.51 7.10 -19.30
CA ASP A 64 -2.76 7.24 -20.74
C ASP A 64 -1.75 8.21 -21.35
N ARG A 65 -0.85 7.67 -22.17
CA ARG A 65 0.22 8.42 -22.82
C ARG A 65 -0.29 9.39 -23.88
N LEU A 66 -1.43 9.09 -24.52
CA LEU A 66 -1.99 9.93 -25.59
C LEU A 66 -2.63 11.20 -25.02
N SER A 67 -3.35 11.06 -23.91
CA SER A 67 -3.96 12.21 -23.24
C SER A 67 -3.02 12.89 -22.23
N GLY A 68 -1.93 12.25 -21.85
CA GLY A 68 -1.01 12.71 -20.81
C GLY A 68 -1.61 12.64 -19.39
N ILE A 69 -2.64 11.81 -19.17
CA ILE A 69 -3.36 11.75 -17.91
C ILE A 69 -2.91 10.55 -17.09
N GLU A 70 -2.75 10.78 -15.80
CA GLU A 70 -2.54 9.78 -14.79
C GLU A 70 -3.66 9.84 -13.74
N VAL A 71 -4.26 8.68 -13.44
CA VAL A 71 -5.23 8.52 -12.35
C VAL A 71 -4.71 7.48 -11.38
N THR A 72 -4.76 7.81 -10.09
CA THR A 72 -4.22 6.96 -9.03
C THR A 72 -5.30 6.53 -8.07
N GLY A 73 -5.47 5.22 -7.93
CA GLY A 73 -6.23 4.61 -6.84
C GLY A 73 -5.32 4.34 -5.64
N PHE A 74 -5.88 4.50 -4.46
CA PHE A 74 -5.16 4.40 -3.21
C PHE A 74 -5.95 3.64 -2.16
N ALA A 75 -5.30 2.77 -1.41
CA ALA A 75 -5.86 2.16 -0.21
C ALA A 75 -4.77 1.84 0.80
N HIS A 76 -5.14 1.77 2.05
CA HIS A 76 -4.27 1.36 3.12
C HIS A 76 -5.04 0.58 4.19
N GLY A 77 -4.31 -0.15 5.04
CA GLY A 77 -4.90 -0.92 6.13
C GLY A 77 -3.88 -1.79 6.85
N PRO A 78 -4.33 -2.51 7.90
CA PRO A 78 -3.51 -3.46 8.62
C PRO A 78 -2.89 -4.49 7.69
N ALA A 79 -1.63 -4.85 7.95
CA ALA A 79 -0.87 -5.80 7.17
C ALA A 79 -0.60 -7.09 7.93
N GLN A 80 -0.62 -8.22 7.22
CA GLN A 80 0.00 -9.44 7.69
C GLN A 80 1.47 -9.43 7.23
N SER A 81 2.35 -8.90 8.10
CA SER A 81 3.77 -8.68 7.85
C SER A 81 4.57 -8.94 9.12
N LEU A 82 4.61 -10.21 9.52
CA LEU A 82 5.34 -10.67 10.69
C LEU A 82 6.71 -11.18 10.29
N HIS A 83 7.66 -11.11 11.22
CA HIS A 83 8.96 -11.73 11.10
C HIS A 83 9.49 -12.15 12.47
N ARG A 84 10.39 -13.14 12.48
CA ARG A 84 10.99 -13.68 13.70
C ARG A 84 12.30 -14.40 13.42
N MET A 85 13.18 -14.42 14.43
CA MET A 85 14.32 -15.33 14.49
C MET A 85 13.86 -16.59 15.19
N VAL A 86 14.13 -17.75 14.61
CA VAL A 86 13.76 -19.06 15.16
C VAL A 86 14.97 -20.00 15.15
N THR A 87 15.04 -20.87 16.16
CA THR A 87 16.15 -21.84 16.34
C THR A 87 15.66 -23.28 16.30
N SER A 88 14.36 -23.49 16.41
CA SER A 88 13.73 -24.82 16.47
C SER A 88 12.50 -24.93 15.57
N LEU A 89 12.16 -26.16 15.18
CA LEU A 89 10.93 -26.46 14.44
C LEU A 89 9.68 -26.03 15.22
N GLN A 90 9.68 -26.16 16.53
CA GLN A 90 8.54 -25.76 17.36
C GLN A 90 8.30 -24.24 17.29
N GLU A 91 9.36 -23.43 17.30
CA GLU A 91 9.27 -21.98 17.15
C GLU A 91 8.80 -21.61 15.73
N LEU A 92 9.32 -22.30 14.72
CA LEU A 92 8.89 -22.12 13.32
C LEU A 92 7.41 -22.41 13.12
N GLU A 93 6.92 -23.56 13.63
CA GLU A 93 5.51 -23.95 13.49
C GLU A 93 4.57 -22.98 14.25
N ARG A 94 4.99 -22.48 15.41
CA ARG A 94 4.25 -21.44 16.14
C ARG A 94 4.18 -20.14 15.33
N PHE A 95 5.32 -19.69 14.79
CA PHE A 95 5.36 -18.52 13.94
C PHE A 95 4.50 -18.70 12.68
N ALA A 96 4.58 -19.85 12.01
CA ALA A 96 3.80 -20.14 10.82
C ALA A 96 2.29 -20.02 11.07
N ALA A 97 1.82 -20.53 12.20
CA ALA A 97 0.41 -20.42 12.61
C ALA A 97 0.01 -18.93 12.83
N GLU A 98 0.83 -18.15 13.54
CA GLU A 98 0.60 -16.72 13.77
C GLU A 98 0.64 -15.91 12.47
N ALA A 99 1.52 -16.29 11.55
CA ALA A 99 1.70 -15.65 10.24
C ALA A 99 0.59 -15.97 9.22
N GLY A 100 -0.33 -16.89 9.56
CA GLY A 100 -1.44 -17.29 8.68
C GLY A 100 -1.03 -18.25 7.56
N PHE A 101 0.04 -19.02 7.77
CA PHE A 101 0.46 -20.08 6.84
C PHE A 101 -0.57 -21.24 6.84
N PRO A 102 -0.85 -21.86 5.70
CA PRO A 102 -0.18 -21.75 4.41
C PRO A 102 -0.72 -20.66 3.46
N GLU A 103 -1.86 -20.03 3.75
CA GLU A 103 -2.49 -19.02 2.88
C GLU A 103 -1.58 -17.81 2.68
N HIS A 104 -0.91 -17.35 3.74
CA HIS A 104 0.19 -16.40 3.67
C HIS A 104 1.50 -17.19 3.55
N HIS A 105 2.12 -17.09 2.40
CA HIS A 105 3.38 -17.76 2.17
C HIS A 105 4.50 -17.17 3.05
N LEU A 106 5.57 -17.94 3.21
CA LEU A 106 6.71 -17.56 4.02
C LEU A 106 7.98 -17.41 3.18
N VAL A 107 8.93 -16.65 3.72
CA VAL A 107 10.32 -16.55 3.29
C VAL A 107 11.20 -16.95 4.45
N LEU A 108 12.19 -17.79 4.19
CA LEU A 108 13.21 -18.18 5.16
C LEU A 108 14.61 -17.78 4.68
N ARG A 109 15.44 -17.34 5.61
CA ARG A 109 16.86 -17.00 5.40
C ARG A 109 17.73 -17.53 6.54
N PRO A 110 19.00 -17.87 6.27
CA PRO A 110 19.97 -18.06 7.36
C PRO A 110 20.15 -16.75 8.15
N GLU A 111 20.30 -16.84 9.45
CA GLU A 111 20.77 -15.82 10.40
C GLU A 111 19.95 -14.52 10.48
N HIS A 112 19.80 -13.75 9.40
CA HIS A 112 19.25 -12.40 9.45
C HIS A 112 18.46 -12.00 8.17
N ALA A 113 17.75 -10.90 8.26
CA ALA A 113 16.82 -10.43 7.23
C ALA A 113 17.48 -10.06 5.88
N GLU A 114 18.77 -9.70 5.90
CA GLU A 114 19.54 -9.24 4.74
C GLU A 114 20.40 -10.36 4.11
N HIS A 115 20.32 -11.60 4.64
CA HIS A 115 21.07 -12.72 4.07
C HIS A 115 20.64 -12.98 2.61
N THR A 116 21.61 -13.13 1.72
CA THR A 116 21.36 -13.26 0.28
C THR A 116 20.71 -14.59 -0.12
N ASP A 117 21.09 -15.67 0.57
CA ASP A 117 20.42 -16.96 0.42
C ASP A 117 19.01 -16.88 1.03
N MET A 118 18.01 -17.23 0.23
CA MET A 118 16.62 -17.25 0.71
C MET A 118 15.80 -18.28 -0.05
N ASP A 119 14.88 -18.90 0.67
CA ASP A 119 13.76 -19.66 0.12
C ASP A 119 12.49 -18.83 0.24
N LYS A 120 11.80 -18.56 -0.87
CA LYS A 120 10.62 -17.69 -0.93
C LYS A 120 9.43 -18.38 -1.59
N GLY A 121 8.22 -17.92 -1.24
CA GLY A 121 6.97 -18.48 -1.76
C GLY A 121 6.63 -19.85 -1.16
N ILE A 122 7.09 -20.10 0.05
CA ILE A 122 6.85 -21.35 0.78
C ILE A 122 5.37 -21.41 1.14
N ARG A 123 4.65 -22.42 0.63
CA ARG A 123 3.18 -22.53 0.72
C ARG A 123 2.68 -23.87 1.23
N ASP A 124 3.56 -24.77 1.60
CA ASP A 124 3.22 -26.08 2.16
C ASP A 124 4.23 -26.52 3.21
N ARG A 125 3.78 -27.42 4.11
CA ARG A 125 4.58 -27.85 5.26
C ARG A 125 5.84 -28.58 4.87
N GLU A 126 5.81 -29.38 3.82
CA GLU A 126 6.98 -30.15 3.39
C GLU A 126 8.10 -29.23 2.91
N THR A 127 7.76 -28.25 2.06
CA THR A 127 8.68 -27.21 1.60
C THR A 127 9.19 -26.37 2.76
N LEU A 128 8.32 -26.03 3.75
CA LEU A 128 8.71 -25.26 4.93
C LEU A 128 9.79 -25.97 5.76
N LEU A 129 9.60 -27.25 6.02
CA LEU A 129 10.57 -28.06 6.78
C LEU A 129 11.91 -28.20 6.04
N LYS A 130 11.87 -28.44 4.73
CA LYS A 130 13.09 -28.50 3.89
C LYS A 130 13.85 -27.18 3.92
N ALA A 131 13.14 -26.05 3.70
CA ALA A 131 13.73 -24.71 3.73
C ALA A 131 14.34 -24.38 5.10
N PHE A 132 13.68 -24.76 6.19
CA PHE A 132 14.21 -24.56 7.54
C PHE A 132 15.54 -25.30 7.75
N HIS A 133 15.61 -26.59 7.44
CA HIS A 133 16.83 -27.37 7.61
C HIS A 133 17.96 -26.85 6.72
N LEU A 134 17.66 -26.45 5.48
CA LEU A 134 18.66 -25.85 4.60
C LEU A 134 19.19 -24.50 5.12
N ALA A 135 18.30 -23.60 5.57
CA ALA A 135 18.68 -22.33 6.14
C ALA A 135 19.48 -22.53 7.44
N GLN A 136 19.05 -23.45 8.31
CA GLN A 136 19.76 -23.78 9.54
C GLN A 136 21.17 -24.36 9.30
N ALA A 137 21.31 -25.21 8.30
CA ALA A 137 22.62 -25.79 7.93
C ALA A 137 23.61 -24.75 7.37
N LYS A 138 23.11 -23.67 6.77
CA LYS A 138 23.90 -22.55 6.26
C LYS A 138 24.18 -21.46 7.30
N SER A 139 23.46 -21.48 8.39
CA SER A 139 23.60 -20.54 9.50
C SER A 139 24.80 -20.92 10.39
N ALA A 140 25.66 -19.96 10.69
CA ALA A 140 26.81 -20.19 11.56
C ALA A 140 26.41 -20.46 13.03
N ASN A 141 25.24 -19.97 13.44
CA ASN A 141 24.73 -20.07 14.82
C ASN A 141 23.43 -20.89 14.95
N GLY A 142 22.96 -21.51 13.83
CA GLY A 142 21.74 -22.32 13.82
C GLY A 142 20.44 -21.50 13.84
N VAL A 143 20.51 -20.16 13.77
CA VAL A 143 19.35 -19.28 13.75
C VAL A 143 18.82 -19.13 12.33
N VAL A 144 17.51 -19.13 12.17
CA VAL A 144 16.83 -18.90 10.89
C VAL A 144 15.90 -17.69 11.02
N PHE A 145 16.00 -16.76 10.09
CA PHE A 145 15.08 -15.64 9.95
C PHE A 145 13.88 -16.09 9.10
N VAL A 146 12.68 -15.93 9.65
CA VAL A 146 11.41 -16.26 8.98
C VAL A 146 10.52 -15.02 8.92
N GLU A 147 9.88 -14.79 7.78
CA GLU A 147 8.95 -13.66 7.58
C GLU A 147 7.80 -14.04 6.64
N ASN A 148 6.69 -13.26 6.68
CA ASN A 148 5.67 -13.34 5.64
C ASN A 148 6.24 -12.94 4.28
N ASP A 149 5.88 -13.66 3.24
CA ASP A 149 6.14 -13.23 1.86
C ASP A 149 5.18 -12.11 1.46
N LEU A 150 5.71 -10.91 1.31
CA LEU A 150 4.91 -9.71 1.03
C LEU A 150 4.59 -9.51 -0.45
N ARG A 151 4.99 -10.42 -1.35
CA ARG A 151 4.58 -10.36 -2.76
C ARG A 151 3.07 -10.57 -2.88
N ALA A 152 2.44 -9.86 -3.82
CA ALA A 152 0.97 -9.80 -3.92
C ALA A 152 0.30 -11.19 -4.02
N PHE A 153 0.88 -12.10 -4.83
CA PHE A 153 0.32 -13.45 -5.00
C PHE A 153 0.58 -14.41 -3.83
N CYS A 154 1.39 -13.99 -2.86
CA CYS A 154 1.74 -14.76 -1.67
C CYS A 154 1.02 -14.27 -0.40
N ASN A 155 0.29 -13.15 -0.46
CA ASN A 155 -0.26 -12.49 0.72
C ASN A 155 -1.72 -12.07 0.48
N PRO A 156 -2.71 -12.88 0.90
CA PRO A 156 -4.13 -12.60 0.71
C PRO A 156 -4.59 -11.28 1.37
N THR A 157 -4.00 -10.89 2.50
CA THR A 157 -4.32 -9.63 3.17
C THR A 157 -3.90 -8.44 2.29
N ARG A 158 -2.73 -8.50 1.67
CA ARG A 158 -2.27 -7.52 0.69
C ARG A 158 -3.18 -7.45 -0.53
N GLN A 159 -3.62 -8.61 -1.07
CA GLN A 159 -4.55 -8.66 -2.21
C GLN A 159 -5.85 -7.90 -1.94
N LYS A 160 -6.39 -7.99 -0.71
CA LYS A 160 -7.58 -7.23 -0.30
C LYS A 160 -7.33 -5.71 -0.34
N THR A 161 -6.14 -5.27 0.05
CA THR A 161 -5.77 -3.84 -0.01
C THR A 161 -5.59 -3.37 -1.46
N ILE A 162 -4.97 -4.19 -2.33
CA ILE A 162 -4.88 -3.92 -3.78
C ILE A 162 -6.27 -3.82 -4.39
N LEU A 163 -7.20 -4.71 -4.03
CA LEU A 163 -8.57 -4.68 -4.53
C LEU A 163 -9.29 -3.37 -4.14
N LYS A 164 -9.11 -2.90 -2.90
CA LYS A 164 -9.65 -1.59 -2.46
C LYS A 164 -9.06 -0.43 -3.25
N ALA A 165 -7.73 -0.42 -3.46
CA ALA A 165 -7.05 0.61 -4.26
C ALA A 165 -7.53 0.59 -5.73
N THR A 166 -7.79 -0.60 -6.28
CA THR A 166 -8.36 -0.76 -7.62
C THR A 166 -9.79 -0.22 -7.69
N GLY A 167 -10.61 -0.48 -6.66
CA GLY A 167 -11.96 0.08 -6.56
C GLY A 167 -11.96 1.61 -6.52
N ASP A 168 -11.06 2.22 -5.75
CA ASP A 168 -10.87 3.67 -5.70
C ASP A 168 -10.43 4.24 -7.07
N LEU A 169 -9.51 3.55 -7.77
CA LEU A 169 -9.12 3.91 -9.13
C LEU A 169 -10.30 3.89 -10.10
N ILE A 170 -11.10 2.83 -10.07
CA ILE A 170 -12.27 2.68 -10.95
C ILE A 170 -13.27 3.84 -10.73
N GLN A 171 -13.58 4.15 -9.48
CA GLN A 171 -14.46 5.27 -9.17
C GLN A 171 -13.95 6.59 -9.73
N LYS A 172 -12.66 6.86 -9.62
CA LYS A 172 -12.02 8.06 -10.17
C LYS A 172 -12.04 8.06 -11.69
N LEU A 173 -11.78 6.94 -12.36
CA LEU A 173 -11.84 6.84 -13.81
C LEU A 173 -13.25 7.02 -14.37
N LEU A 174 -14.28 6.58 -13.64
CA LEU A 174 -15.69 6.79 -14.01
C LEU A 174 -16.18 8.22 -13.76
N SER A 175 -15.43 9.02 -13.01
CA SER A 175 -15.75 10.43 -12.77
C SER A 175 -15.18 11.30 -13.88
N ALA A 176 -16.03 11.67 -14.82
CA ALA A 176 -15.67 12.55 -15.93
C ALA A 176 -15.75 14.02 -15.55
N CYS A 177 -14.85 14.83 -16.12
CA CYS A 177 -14.86 16.26 -15.93
C CYS A 177 -16.10 16.90 -16.60
N PRO A 178 -16.90 17.72 -15.90
CA PRO A 178 -18.09 18.34 -16.48
C PRO A 178 -17.78 19.35 -17.60
N SER A 179 -16.54 19.81 -17.71
CA SER A 179 -16.13 20.78 -18.74
C SER A 179 -15.52 20.15 -19.98
N CYS A 180 -14.76 19.02 -19.85
CA CYS A 180 -14.01 18.45 -20.99
C CYS A 180 -14.12 16.92 -21.10
N ASP A 181 -15.00 16.30 -20.33
CA ASP A 181 -15.29 14.86 -20.31
C ASP A 181 -14.09 13.95 -20.05
N THR A 182 -13.00 14.51 -19.54
CA THR A 182 -11.79 13.74 -19.23
C THR A 182 -12.01 12.94 -17.95
N PRO A 183 -11.65 11.63 -17.91
CA PRO A 183 -11.72 10.82 -16.70
C PRO A 183 -10.74 11.30 -15.62
N GLY A 184 -11.06 11.00 -14.36
CA GLY A 184 -10.21 11.36 -13.22
C GLY A 184 -10.52 12.74 -12.62
N TYR A 185 -11.71 13.27 -12.85
CA TYR A 185 -12.22 14.44 -12.12
C TYR A 185 -12.52 14.05 -10.69
N TRP A 186 -11.70 14.48 -9.76
CA TRP A 186 -11.77 14.01 -8.39
C TRP A 186 -11.31 15.09 -7.39
N LEU A 187 -11.50 14.78 -6.11
CA LEU A 187 -11.02 15.59 -5.01
C LEU A 187 -9.52 15.91 -5.18
N SER A 188 -9.19 17.18 -5.38
CA SER A 188 -7.82 17.71 -5.49
C SER A 188 -7.29 18.27 -4.18
N GLN A 189 -8.18 18.88 -3.38
CA GLN A 189 -7.80 19.51 -2.12
C GLN A 189 -8.97 19.53 -1.14
N GLN A 190 -8.67 19.35 0.14
CA GLN A 190 -9.58 19.67 1.24
C GLN A 190 -9.18 21.00 1.87
N ILE A 191 -10.14 21.90 2.04
CA ILE A 191 -9.94 23.17 2.72
C ILE A 191 -10.36 23.01 4.17
N PRO A 192 -9.43 22.99 5.16
CA PRO A 192 -9.74 22.87 6.58
C PRO A 192 -10.40 24.15 7.11
N GLY A 193 -10.85 24.10 8.35
CA GLY A 193 -11.34 25.28 9.06
C GLY A 193 -12.85 25.33 9.20
N LEU A 194 -13.51 24.15 9.36
CA LEU A 194 -14.90 24.13 9.83
C LEU A 194 -14.94 24.69 11.27
N PRO A 195 -15.68 25.77 11.56
CA PRO A 195 -15.66 26.40 12.89
C PRO A 195 -16.32 25.50 13.94
N CYS A 196 -15.78 25.51 15.15
CA CYS A 196 -16.35 24.81 16.30
C CYS A 196 -17.69 25.44 16.70
N ARG A 197 -18.69 24.62 16.98
CA ARG A 197 -20.02 25.05 17.38
C ARG A 197 -20.00 25.86 18.68
N ASP A 198 -19.14 25.52 19.64
CA ASP A 198 -19.17 26.11 20.98
C ASP A 198 -18.25 27.34 21.11
N CYS A 199 -17.04 27.30 20.55
CA CYS A 199 -16.07 28.39 20.71
C CYS A 199 -15.78 29.17 19.41
N GLY A 200 -16.26 28.71 18.24
CA GLY A 200 -16.00 29.34 16.93
C GLY A 200 -14.59 29.15 16.39
N SER A 201 -13.65 28.54 17.13
CA SER A 201 -12.30 28.26 16.65
C SER A 201 -12.32 27.37 15.43
N LEU A 202 -11.43 27.64 14.48
CA LEU A 202 -11.29 26.82 13.28
C LEU A 202 -10.69 25.45 13.64
N THR A 203 -11.38 24.38 13.24
CA THR A 203 -10.91 23.01 13.44
C THR A 203 -10.12 22.51 12.24
N ARG A 204 -9.49 21.35 12.37
CA ARG A 204 -8.83 20.63 11.25
C ARG A 204 -9.82 19.97 10.29
N LEU A 205 -11.10 19.96 10.63
CA LEU A 205 -12.13 19.39 9.77
C LEU A 205 -12.30 20.22 8.49
N PRO A 206 -12.48 19.57 7.34
CA PRO A 206 -12.67 20.29 6.09
C PRO A 206 -14.00 21.03 6.08
N LYS A 207 -13.98 22.32 5.73
CA LYS A 207 -15.19 23.12 5.45
C LYS A 207 -15.64 23.02 4.00
N ALA A 208 -14.72 22.74 3.09
CA ALA A 208 -14.98 22.58 1.67
C ALA A 208 -13.97 21.63 1.02
N GLU A 209 -14.37 21.10 -0.11
CA GLU A 209 -13.54 20.31 -1.02
C GLU A 209 -13.39 21.02 -2.35
N ILE A 210 -12.21 20.94 -2.96
CA ILE A 210 -11.97 21.35 -4.35
C ILE A 210 -11.86 20.08 -5.18
N TRP A 211 -12.77 19.94 -6.14
CA TRP A 211 -12.73 18.91 -7.15
C TRP A 211 -12.12 19.49 -8.43
N GLY A 212 -11.15 18.81 -9.02
CA GLY A 212 -10.36 19.38 -10.10
C GLY A 212 -10.10 18.43 -11.26
N CYS A 213 -10.00 19.00 -12.45
CA CYS A 213 -9.59 18.31 -13.67
C CYS A 213 -8.13 18.64 -13.98
N LYS A 214 -7.27 17.63 -14.01
CA LYS A 214 -5.84 17.80 -14.33
C LYS A 214 -5.59 18.20 -15.81
N LYS A 215 -6.56 17.98 -16.71
CA LYS A 215 -6.41 18.28 -18.13
C LYS A 215 -6.77 19.72 -18.49
N CYS A 216 -7.95 20.17 -18.06
CA CYS A 216 -8.44 21.52 -18.46
C CYS A 216 -8.39 22.55 -17.33
N GLY A 217 -8.01 22.15 -16.10
CA GLY A 217 -7.96 23.04 -14.96
C GLY A 217 -9.33 23.42 -14.38
N HIS A 218 -10.42 22.81 -14.86
CA HIS A 218 -11.75 23.07 -14.29
C HIS A 218 -11.79 22.66 -12.83
N GLU A 219 -12.26 23.55 -11.96
CA GLU A 219 -12.40 23.32 -10.52
C GLU A 219 -13.83 23.63 -10.04
N GLU A 220 -14.28 22.87 -9.07
CA GLU A 220 -15.55 23.06 -8.39
C GLU A 220 -15.33 23.00 -6.87
N HIS A 221 -15.85 23.99 -6.16
CA HIS A 221 -15.85 24.04 -4.71
C HIS A 221 -17.13 23.41 -4.19
N ARG A 222 -17.02 22.34 -3.39
CA ARG A 222 -18.14 21.64 -2.78
C ARG A 222 -18.10 21.78 -1.26
N ALA A 223 -19.21 22.14 -0.63
CA ALA A 223 -19.34 22.07 0.82
C ALA A 223 -19.32 20.59 1.25
N VAL A 224 -18.50 20.26 2.24
CA VAL A 224 -18.36 18.87 2.72
C VAL A 224 -19.48 18.46 3.66
N HIS A 225 -20.03 19.43 4.41
CA HIS A 225 -21.00 19.17 5.46
C HIS A 225 -22.31 19.91 5.19
N THR A 226 -23.42 19.26 5.50
CA THR A 226 -24.72 19.91 5.65
C THR A 226 -24.78 20.78 6.94
N GLN A 227 -23.89 20.50 7.90
CA GLN A 227 -23.73 21.27 9.13
C GLN A 227 -22.66 22.35 8.94
N LEU A 228 -22.95 23.56 9.42
CA LEU A 228 -22.04 24.71 9.34
C LEU A 228 -20.95 24.72 10.43
N TRP A 229 -21.00 23.78 11.38
CA TRP A 229 -20.18 23.76 12.60
C TRP A 229 -19.61 22.37 12.88
N ALA A 230 -18.41 22.35 13.42
CA ALA A 230 -17.76 21.14 13.94
C ALA A 230 -18.26 20.80 15.34
N ASP A 231 -18.31 19.51 15.64
CA ASP A 231 -18.50 19.01 17.01
C ASP A 231 -17.36 19.51 17.91
N PRO A 232 -17.64 20.06 19.12
CA PRO A 232 -16.62 20.46 20.09
C PRO A 232 -15.62 19.35 20.45
N ALA A 233 -16.03 18.08 20.40
CA ALA A 233 -15.15 16.92 20.59
C ALA A 233 -14.03 16.81 19.53
N ARG A 234 -14.16 17.53 18.41
CA ARG A 234 -13.19 17.62 17.31
C ARG A 234 -12.44 18.96 17.28
N CYS A 235 -12.55 19.76 18.33
CA CYS A 235 -11.94 21.06 18.43
C CYS A 235 -10.72 21.00 19.36
N ASP A 236 -9.53 21.31 18.85
CA ASP A 236 -8.29 21.31 19.65
C ASP A 236 -8.31 22.32 20.81
N PHE A 237 -9.25 23.27 20.82
CA PHE A 237 -9.43 24.24 21.91
C PHE A 237 -10.43 23.76 22.99
N CYS A 238 -11.55 23.15 22.58
CA CYS A 238 -12.57 22.68 23.54
C CYS A 238 -12.25 21.29 24.10
N ASN A 239 -11.47 20.50 23.35
CA ASN A 239 -11.03 19.15 23.68
C ASN A 239 -9.58 18.96 23.22
N PRO A 240 -8.61 19.52 23.98
CA PRO A 240 -7.18 19.51 23.66
C PRO A 240 -6.54 18.11 23.77
#